data_bafa212ce1c78046b302adcfe19c2aeb
#
_entry.id   bafa212ce1c78046b302adcfe19c2aeb
#
_cell.length_a   1.000
_cell.length_b   1.000
_cell.length_c   1.000
_cell.angle_alpha   90.00
_cell.angle_beta   90.00
_cell.angle_gamma   90.00
#
_symmetry.space_group_name_H-M   'P 1'
#
loop_
_entity.id
_entity.type
_entity.pdbx_description
1 polymer ?
#
loop_
_entity_poly.entity_id
_entity_poly.type
_entity_poly.pdbx_seq_one_letter_code
_entity_poly.pdbx_strand_id
1 'polypeptide(L)'
;PIRPGTDSAFAMAIIQWLLDNEGYATEFLALPGKAAADAADEATHSNATHLVIDTQDHPRRGHFLRASDLGLAEADSDADAPLVVVDGELVHGEEAMAAELFVDREVTLADGATVRVKSSMTLLRESANEFELATYAEHCGIPEATIIDLASRYASHGRRAVVNCHGGMMSGNGFYAAFAVQMLNL
;
A
#
# COMPACT_ATOMS: atom_id res chain seq x y z
N PRO A 1 -20.73 16.30 -6.95
CA PRO A 1 -20.10 15.49 -8.02
C PRO A 1 -18.69 16.01 -8.32
N ILE A 2 -17.76 15.12 -8.62
CA ILE A 2 -16.43 15.45 -9.11
C ILE A 2 -16.44 15.53 -10.64
N ARG A 3 -15.37 16.10 -11.24
CA ARG A 3 -15.20 16.08 -12.69
C ARG A 3 -15.13 14.65 -13.20
N PRO A 4 -15.78 14.31 -14.32
CA PRO A 4 -15.66 12.98 -14.93
C PRO A 4 -14.20 12.60 -15.22
N GLY A 5 -13.82 11.38 -14.87
CA GLY A 5 -12.47 10.85 -15.09
C GLY A 5 -11.43 11.26 -14.03
N THR A 6 -11.83 11.89 -12.92
CA THR A 6 -10.93 12.26 -11.81
C THR A 6 -11.08 11.35 -10.58
N ASP A 7 -11.70 10.19 -10.73
CA ASP A 7 -11.97 9.25 -9.64
C ASP A 7 -10.67 8.79 -8.95
N SER A 8 -9.60 8.54 -9.73
CA SER A 8 -8.29 8.19 -9.16
C SER A 8 -7.69 9.33 -8.35
N ALA A 9 -7.75 10.57 -8.85
CA ALA A 9 -7.26 11.75 -8.12
C ALA A 9 -8.03 11.93 -6.80
N PHE A 10 -9.35 11.74 -6.83
CA PHE A 10 -10.18 11.80 -5.64
C PHE A 10 -9.84 10.70 -4.62
N ALA A 11 -9.65 9.45 -5.07
CA ALA A 11 -9.24 8.35 -4.21
C ALA A 11 -7.86 8.59 -3.59
N MET A 12 -6.89 9.06 -4.39
CA MET A 12 -5.54 9.37 -3.90
C MET A 12 -5.53 10.52 -2.89
N ALA A 13 -6.39 11.53 -3.08
CA ALA A 13 -6.57 12.61 -2.11
C ALA A 13 -7.10 12.11 -0.75
N ILE A 14 -8.05 11.18 -0.77
CA ILE A 14 -8.56 10.56 0.47
C ILE A 14 -7.46 9.69 1.10
N ILE A 15 -6.73 8.88 0.31
CA ILE A 15 -5.61 8.07 0.80
C ILE A 15 -4.54 8.97 1.44
N GLN A 16 -4.15 10.08 0.80
CA GLN A 16 -3.22 11.05 1.37
C GLN A 16 -3.68 11.53 2.75
N TRP A 17 -4.93 12.00 2.84
CA TRP A 17 -5.48 12.47 4.11
C TRP A 17 -5.49 11.40 5.19
N LEU A 18 -5.87 10.15 4.83
CA LEU A 18 -5.89 9.01 5.76
C LEU A 18 -4.48 8.69 6.27
N LEU A 19 -3.46 8.74 5.40
CA LEU A 19 -2.07 8.49 5.76
C LEU A 19 -1.50 9.58 6.66
N ASP A 20 -1.82 10.85 6.38
CA ASP A 20 -1.34 12.00 7.15
C ASP A 20 -2.01 12.13 8.53
N ASN A 21 -3.22 11.56 8.69
CA ASN A 21 -4.00 11.64 9.92
C ASN A 21 -4.15 10.28 10.64
N GLU A 22 -3.36 9.28 10.25
CA GLU A 22 -3.42 7.91 10.82
C GLU A 22 -4.83 7.29 10.83
N GLY A 23 -5.62 7.66 9.81
CA GLY A 23 -7.01 7.24 9.66
C GLY A 23 -7.21 5.85 9.04
N TYR A 24 -6.21 4.99 9.04
CA TYR A 24 -6.19 3.64 8.46
C TYR A 24 -6.13 2.55 9.53
N ALA A 25 -6.44 1.30 9.15
CA ALA A 25 -6.48 0.15 10.05
C ALA A 25 -5.07 -0.41 10.31
N THR A 26 -4.28 0.25 11.16
CA THR A 26 -2.87 -0.08 11.45
C THR A 26 -2.68 -1.55 11.81
N GLU A 27 -3.51 -2.08 12.73
CA GLU A 27 -3.40 -3.48 13.19
C GLU A 27 -3.61 -4.46 12.04
N PHE A 28 -4.62 -4.26 11.19
CA PHE A 28 -4.88 -5.10 10.03
C PHE A 28 -3.78 -5.01 8.98
N LEU A 29 -3.36 -3.78 8.62
CA LEU A 29 -2.35 -3.56 7.59
C LEU A 29 -0.96 -4.09 7.99
N ALA A 30 -0.69 -4.21 9.28
CA ALA A 30 0.55 -4.79 9.80
C ALA A 30 0.60 -6.32 9.74
N LEU A 31 -0.50 -7.01 9.37
CA LEU A 31 -0.55 -8.47 9.26
C LEU A 31 0.07 -8.92 7.91
N PRO A 32 1.27 -9.54 7.89
CA PRO A 32 1.99 -9.78 6.65
C PRO A 32 1.64 -11.09 5.94
N GLY A 33 0.90 -11.98 6.59
CA GLY A 33 0.61 -13.31 6.07
C GLY A 33 -0.60 -13.96 6.71
N LYS A 34 -0.93 -15.15 6.19
CA LYS A 34 -2.12 -15.89 6.63
C LYS A 34 -2.07 -16.28 8.10
N ALA A 35 -0.91 -16.70 8.61
CA ALA A 35 -0.77 -17.10 10.00
C ALA A 35 -1.07 -15.94 10.97
N ALA A 36 -0.60 -14.73 10.63
CA ALA A 36 -0.89 -13.52 11.39
C ALA A 36 -2.39 -13.16 11.33
N ALA A 37 -2.99 -13.26 10.16
CA ALA A 37 -4.43 -12.99 9.99
C ALA A 37 -5.28 -13.98 10.79
N ASP A 38 -4.99 -15.29 10.71
CA ASP A 38 -5.70 -16.32 11.46
C ASP A 38 -5.60 -16.09 12.99
N ALA A 39 -4.43 -15.67 13.48
CA ALA A 39 -4.22 -15.36 14.88
C ALA A 39 -4.96 -14.10 15.35
N ALA A 40 -5.19 -13.15 14.44
CA ALA A 40 -5.93 -11.92 14.68
C ALA A 40 -7.45 -12.05 14.43
N ASP A 41 -7.95 -13.24 14.11
CA ASP A 41 -9.34 -13.51 13.68
C ASP A 41 -9.75 -12.67 12.46
N GLU A 42 -8.81 -12.49 11.51
CA GLU A 42 -9.02 -11.79 10.25
C GLU A 42 -9.20 -12.76 9.09
N ALA A 43 -10.16 -12.49 8.20
CA ALA A 43 -10.44 -13.33 7.03
C ALA A 43 -9.30 -13.33 6.00
N THR A 44 -8.47 -12.28 5.99
CA THR A 44 -7.38 -12.08 5.04
C THR A 44 -6.28 -11.21 5.65
N HIS A 45 -5.19 -11.04 4.93
CA HIS A 45 -4.08 -10.14 5.25
C HIS A 45 -3.82 -9.18 4.09
N SER A 46 -2.98 -8.18 4.31
CA SER A 46 -2.56 -7.25 3.27
C SER A 46 -1.07 -7.43 2.94
N ASN A 47 -0.65 -6.90 1.79
CA ASN A 47 0.76 -6.81 1.42
C ASN A 47 1.39 -5.45 1.79
N ALA A 48 0.74 -4.66 2.63
CA ALA A 48 1.18 -3.30 3.00
C ALA A 48 2.61 -3.26 3.55
N THR A 49 3.01 -4.30 4.29
CA THR A 49 4.34 -4.44 4.90
C THR A 49 5.39 -5.09 3.99
N HIS A 50 4.98 -5.74 2.89
CA HIS A 50 5.90 -6.43 2.00
C HIS A 50 6.87 -5.46 1.35
N LEU A 51 8.16 -5.84 1.33
CA LEU A 51 9.21 -5.04 0.75
C LEU A 51 9.21 -5.15 -0.77
N VAL A 52 9.35 -4.02 -1.44
CA VAL A 52 9.43 -3.88 -2.90
C VAL A 52 10.77 -3.30 -3.27
N ILE A 53 11.43 -3.85 -4.28
CA ILE A 53 12.69 -3.33 -4.81
C ILE A 53 12.38 -2.01 -5.54
N ASP A 54 12.96 -0.89 -5.07
CA ASP A 54 12.78 0.46 -5.64
C ASP A 54 14.11 1.09 -6.11
N THR A 55 15.05 0.27 -6.51
CA THR A 55 16.29 0.75 -7.14
C THR A 55 16.04 1.04 -8.62
N GLN A 56 16.32 2.28 -9.03
CA GLN A 56 16.20 2.68 -10.44
C GLN A 56 17.09 1.79 -11.32
N ASP A 57 16.60 1.45 -12.51
CA ASP A 57 17.28 0.61 -13.51
C ASP A 57 17.55 -0.85 -13.06
N HIS A 58 17.13 -1.25 -11.87
CA HIS A 58 17.18 -2.64 -11.45
C HIS A 58 16.14 -3.48 -12.21
N PRO A 59 16.50 -4.65 -12.77
CA PRO A 59 15.59 -5.47 -13.60
C PRO A 59 14.35 -5.95 -12.86
N ARG A 60 14.41 -6.02 -11.53
CA ARG A 60 13.28 -6.40 -10.67
C ARG A 60 12.66 -5.23 -9.93
N ARG A 61 12.85 -4.01 -10.40
CA ARG A 61 12.18 -2.85 -9.79
C ARG A 61 10.65 -3.04 -9.83
N GLY A 62 9.99 -2.77 -8.70
CA GLY A 62 8.55 -2.95 -8.54
C GLY A 62 8.12 -4.37 -8.18
N HIS A 63 9.05 -5.33 -8.08
CA HIS A 63 8.77 -6.67 -7.58
C HIS A 63 9.03 -6.77 -6.08
N PHE A 64 8.33 -7.66 -5.42
CA PHE A 64 8.62 -7.96 -4.02
C PHE A 64 10.04 -8.51 -3.84
N LEU A 65 10.72 -8.06 -2.79
CA LEU A 65 11.93 -8.68 -2.29
C LEU A 65 11.56 -10.03 -1.67
N ARG A 66 12.21 -11.09 -2.16
CA ARG A 66 11.92 -12.46 -1.74
C ARG A 66 13.13 -13.10 -1.04
N ALA A 67 12.89 -14.19 -0.36
CA ALA A 67 13.95 -14.96 0.29
C ALA A 67 15.05 -15.43 -0.68
N SER A 68 14.69 -15.80 -1.91
CA SER A 68 15.63 -16.17 -2.97
C SER A 68 16.57 -15.04 -3.36
N ASP A 69 16.15 -13.78 -3.30
CA ASP A 69 17.00 -12.62 -3.59
C ASP A 69 18.18 -12.49 -2.61
N LEU A 70 18.00 -12.99 -1.40
CA LEU A 70 19.03 -13.01 -0.36
C LEU A 70 19.76 -14.37 -0.28
N GLY A 71 19.45 -15.33 -1.15
CA GLY A 71 20.02 -16.68 -1.13
C GLY A 71 19.52 -17.53 0.05
N LEU A 72 18.39 -17.16 0.66
CA LEU A 72 17.79 -17.88 1.79
C LEU A 72 16.86 -19.02 1.35
N ALA A 73 16.44 -19.02 0.07
CA ALA A 73 15.60 -20.03 -0.53
C ALA A 73 15.96 -20.22 -2.01
N GLU A 74 15.51 -21.33 -2.61
CA GLU A 74 15.52 -21.49 -4.07
C GLU A 74 14.35 -20.69 -4.66
N ALA A 75 14.59 -20.04 -5.79
CA ALA A 75 13.56 -19.26 -6.50
C ALA A 75 12.37 -20.15 -6.85
N ASP A 76 11.17 -19.59 -6.71
CA ASP A 76 9.88 -20.26 -6.99
C ASP A 76 9.61 -21.52 -6.12
N SER A 77 10.38 -21.75 -5.05
CA SER A 77 10.06 -22.78 -4.05
C SER A 77 9.00 -22.30 -3.06
N ASP A 78 8.39 -23.21 -2.30
CA ASP A 78 7.44 -22.87 -1.24
C ASP A 78 8.08 -22.00 -0.13
N ALA A 79 9.40 -22.06 0.02
CA ALA A 79 10.16 -21.24 0.96
C ALA A 79 10.51 -19.84 0.40
N ASP A 80 10.27 -19.59 -0.89
CA ASP A 80 10.56 -18.31 -1.52
C ASP A 80 9.45 -17.28 -1.22
N ALA A 81 9.27 -16.91 0.02
CA ALA A 81 8.28 -15.96 0.49
C ALA A 81 8.75 -14.50 0.34
N PRO A 82 7.82 -13.55 0.18
CA PRO A 82 8.11 -12.13 0.32
C PRO A 82 8.66 -11.80 1.71
N LEU A 83 9.58 -10.84 1.78
CA LEU A 83 10.20 -10.40 3.02
C LEU A 83 9.54 -9.14 3.57
N VAL A 84 9.53 -9.04 4.89
CA VAL A 84 9.05 -7.92 5.68
C VAL A 84 10.10 -7.51 6.71
N VAL A 85 9.87 -6.44 7.46
CA VAL A 85 10.74 -6.02 8.57
C VAL A 85 9.99 -6.16 9.89
N VAL A 86 10.63 -6.79 10.86
CA VAL A 86 10.18 -6.91 12.25
C VAL A 86 11.35 -6.51 13.15
N ASP A 87 11.17 -5.50 13.99
CA ASP A 87 12.20 -4.96 14.88
C ASP A 87 13.54 -4.65 14.17
N GLY A 88 13.45 -4.15 12.94
CA GLY A 88 14.60 -3.82 12.10
C GLY A 88 15.23 -4.98 11.33
N GLU A 89 14.82 -6.23 11.56
CA GLU A 89 15.34 -7.42 10.92
C GLU A 89 14.45 -7.88 9.75
N LEU A 90 15.06 -8.50 8.73
CA LEU A 90 14.37 -9.09 7.61
C LEU A 90 13.82 -10.48 8.01
N VAL A 91 12.51 -10.64 7.85
CA VAL A 91 11.78 -11.88 8.23
C VAL A 91 10.89 -12.31 7.07
N HIS A 92 10.62 -13.62 6.95
CA HIS A 92 9.61 -14.12 6.03
C HIS A 92 8.22 -13.61 6.42
N GLY A 93 7.48 -13.04 5.47
CA GLY A 93 6.14 -12.53 5.75
C GLY A 93 5.17 -13.57 6.30
N GLU A 94 5.31 -14.83 5.87
CA GLU A 94 4.49 -15.94 6.36
C GLU A 94 4.77 -16.34 7.83
N GLU A 95 5.94 -15.98 8.36
CA GLU A 95 6.37 -16.32 9.73
C GLU A 95 6.13 -15.17 10.71
N ALA A 96 6.01 -13.94 10.21
CA ALA A 96 5.84 -12.76 11.05
C ALA A 96 4.37 -12.61 11.48
N MET A 97 4.14 -12.27 12.75
CA MET A 97 2.80 -12.03 13.29
C MET A 97 2.36 -10.57 13.13
N ALA A 98 3.30 -9.65 13.03
CA ALA A 98 3.11 -8.25 12.65
C ALA A 98 4.42 -7.74 12.07
N ALA A 99 4.36 -6.75 11.19
CA ALA A 99 5.53 -6.17 10.56
C ALA A 99 5.42 -4.65 10.44
N GLU A 100 6.56 -3.99 10.21
CA GLU A 100 6.65 -2.54 10.08
C GLU A 100 5.95 -2.07 8.81
N LEU A 101 5.03 -1.10 8.95
CA LEU A 101 4.27 -0.54 7.82
C LEU A 101 5.12 0.39 6.95
N PHE A 102 6.00 1.16 7.54
CA PHE A 102 6.80 2.14 6.81
C PHE A 102 8.28 1.79 6.89
N VAL A 103 8.78 1.22 5.81
CA VAL A 103 10.18 0.82 5.66
C VAL A 103 10.76 1.46 4.42
N ASP A 104 11.96 2.01 4.53
CA ASP A 104 12.79 2.51 3.44
C ASP A 104 14.25 2.28 3.83
N ARG A 105 14.92 1.30 3.22
CA ARG A 105 16.29 0.91 3.56
C ARG A 105 17.05 0.32 2.38
N GLU A 106 18.36 0.16 2.54
CA GLU A 106 19.21 -0.62 1.64
C GLU A 106 19.33 -2.06 2.12
N VAL A 107 19.38 -3.00 1.16
CA VAL A 107 19.57 -4.42 1.40
C VAL A 107 20.60 -4.94 0.41
N THR A 108 21.51 -5.81 0.86
CA THR A 108 22.48 -6.49 0.00
C THR A 108 21.90 -7.84 -0.44
N LEU A 109 21.82 -8.05 -1.75
CA LEU A 109 21.34 -9.27 -2.36
C LEU A 109 22.41 -10.38 -2.34
N ALA A 110 22.03 -11.62 -2.64
CA ALA A 110 22.91 -12.77 -2.68
C ALA A 110 24.08 -12.65 -3.70
N ASP A 111 23.88 -11.89 -4.77
CA ASP A 111 24.90 -11.59 -5.78
C ASP A 111 25.87 -10.47 -5.38
N GLY A 112 25.67 -9.87 -4.19
CA GLY A 112 26.45 -8.76 -3.65
C GLY A 112 25.97 -7.37 -4.09
N ALA A 113 24.95 -7.26 -4.93
CA ALA A 113 24.36 -5.98 -5.30
C ALA A 113 23.61 -5.36 -4.10
N THR A 114 23.70 -4.05 -3.95
CA THR A 114 22.91 -3.31 -2.95
C THR A 114 21.71 -2.68 -3.65
N VAL A 115 20.53 -2.93 -3.11
CA VAL A 115 19.26 -2.38 -3.61
C VAL A 115 18.55 -1.59 -2.50
N ARG A 116 17.87 -0.52 -2.90
CA ARG A 116 16.91 0.16 -2.03
C ARG A 116 15.58 -0.58 -2.07
N VAL A 117 15.02 -0.85 -0.91
CA VAL A 117 13.71 -1.47 -0.76
C VAL A 117 12.80 -0.60 0.09
N LYS A 118 11.52 -0.62 -0.24
CA LYS A 118 10.48 0.09 0.50
C LYS A 118 9.32 -0.85 0.74
N SER A 119 8.61 -0.69 1.86
CA SER A 119 7.33 -1.37 2.04
C SER A 119 6.29 -0.85 1.04
N SER A 120 5.31 -1.69 0.69
CA SER A 120 4.20 -1.27 -0.17
C SER A 120 3.46 -0.05 0.40
N MET A 121 3.35 0.05 1.73
CA MET A 121 2.73 1.20 2.40
C MET A 121 3.56 2.48 2.25
N THR A 122 4.90 2.40 2.29
CA THR A 122 5.79 3.53 1.98
C THR A 122 5.61 4.02 0.55
N LEU A 123 5.56 3.11 -0.42
CA LEU A 123 5.33 3.45 -1.82
C LEU A 123 3.96 4.07 -2.05
N LEU A 124 2.91 3.57 -1.38
CA LEU A 124 1.58 4.16 -1.43
C LEU A 124 1.59 5.59 -0.88
N ARG A 125 2.25 5.82 0.25
CA ARG A 125 2.39 7.16 0.84
C ARG A 125 3.13 8.12 -0.08
N GLU A 126 4.23 7.69 -0.70
CA GLU A 126 4.96 8.50 -1.67
C GLU A 126 4.08 8.85 -2.88
N SER A 127 3.36 7.87 -3.42
CA SER A 127 2.44 8.09 -4.55
C SER A 127 1.27 9.02 -4.20
N ALA A 128 0.71 8.89 -2.99
CA ALA A 128 -0.36 9.76 -2.54
C ALA A 128 0.11 11.20 -2.32
N ASN A 129 1.38 11.38 -1.94
CA ASN A 129 2.01 12.69 -1.73
C ASN A 129 2.71 13.25 -2.98
N GLU A 130 2.48 12.68 -4.18
CA GLU A 130 2.97 13.26 -5.44
C GLU A 130 2.41 14.66 -5.70
N PHE A 131 1.18 14.90 -5.26
CA PHE A 131 0.52 16.21 -5.33
C PHE A 131 0.00 16.64 -3.97
N GLU A 132 -0.03 17.94 -3.74
CA GLU A 132 -0.69 18.54 -2.58
C GLU A 132 -2.21 18.33 -2.63
N LEU A 133 -2.86 18.21 -1.47
CA LEU A 133 -4.32 17.99 -1.38
C LEU A 133 -5.12 19.03 -2.16
N ALA A 134 -4.68 20.30 -2.14
CA ALA A 134 -5.27 21.37 -2.90
C ALA A 134 -5.24 21.12 -4.42
N THR A 135 -4.16 20.51 -4.94
CA THR A 135 -4.01 20.16 -6.35
C THR A 135 -4.98 19.04 -6.73
N TYR A 136 -5.13 18.03 -5.91
CA TYR A 136 -6.14 16.99 -6.10
C TYR A 136 -7.57 17.58 -6.10
N ALA A 137 -7.87 18.49 -5.17
CA ALA A 137 -9.16 19.16 -5.08
C ALA A 137 -9.46 19.98 -6.36
N GLU A 138 -8.47 20.72 -6.87
CA GLU A 138 -8.57 21.47 -8.13
C GLU A 138 -8.85 20.52 -9.32
N HIS A 139 -8.12 19.42 -9.44
CA HIS A 139 -8.35 18.41 -10.47
C HIS A 139 -9.78 17.85 -10.42
N CYS A 140 -10.25 17.52 -9.22
CA CYS A 140 -11.61 17.01 -8.99
C CYS A 140 -12.70 18.07 -9.20
N GLY A 141 -12.37 19.35 -9.15
CA GLY A 141 -13.32 20.47 -9.24
C GLY A 141 -14.23 20.60 -8.03
N ILE A 142 -13.72 20.24 -6.84
CA ILE A 142 -14.42 20.37 -5.56
C ILE A 142 -13.52 21.07 -4.53
N PRO A 143 -14.11 21.70 -3.49
CA PRO A 143 -13.31 22.30 -2.43
C PRO A 143 -12.49 21.25 -1.65
N GLU A 144 -11.26 21.60 -1.29
CA GLU A 144 -10.39 20.76 -0.44
C GLU A 144 -11.10 20.36 0.87
N ALA A 145 -11.80 21.28 1.52
CA ALA A 145 -12.58 21.01 2.73
C ALA A 145 -13.62 19.88 2.54
N THR A 146 -14.13 19.69 1.32
CA THR A 146 -15.05 18.57 1.02
C THR A 146 -14.32 17.23 1.02
N ILE A 147 -13.09 17.17 0.52
CA ILE A 147 -12.25 15.97 0.58
C ILE A 147 -11.95 15.62 2.04
N ILE A 148 -11.52 16.61 2.82
CA ILE A 148 -11.21 16.45 4.25
C ILE A 148 -12.43 15.93 5.03
N ASP A 149 -13.60 16.53 4.82
CA ASP A 149 -14.84 16.10 5.49
C ASP A 149 -15.20 14.64 5.14
N LEU A 150 -15.10 14.28 3.86
CA LEU A 150 -15.40 12.91 3.40
C LEU A 150 -14.38 11.90 3.93
N ALA A 151 -13.09 12.20 3.89
CA ALA A 151 -12.03 11.34 4.42
C ALA A 151 -12.18 11.14 5.94
N SER A 152 -12.43 12.20 6.69
CA SER A 152 -12.68 12.15 8.13
C SER A 152 -13.90 11.29 8.49
N ARG A 153 -15.00 11.47 7.77
CA ARG A 153 -16.21 10.64 7.96
C ARG A 153 -15.92 9.17 7.62
N TYR A 154 -15.23 8.92 6.53
CA TYR A 154 -14.85 7.56 6.12
C TYR A 154 -14.04 6.88 7.22
N ALA A 155 -12.97 7.51 7.71
CA ALA A 155 -12.15 7.02 8.81
C ALA A 155 -12.97 6.75 10.09
N SER A 156 -13.91 7.66 10.44
CA SER A 156 -14.73 7.53 11.65
C SER A 156 -15.69 6.32 11.65
N HIS A 157 -16.01 5.78 10.48
CA HIS A 157 -16.88 4.61 10.34
C HIS A 157 -16.10 3.29 10.43
N GLY A 158 -14.78 3.30 10.24
CA GLY A 158 -13.93 2.12 10.25
C GLY A 158 -14.47 1.03 9.32
N ARG A 159 -14.50 -0.21 9.78
CA ARG A 159 -14.97 -1.38 9.01
C ARG A 159 -16.43 -1.34 8.54
N ARG A 160 -17.20 -0.33 8.89
CA ARG A 160 -18.62 -0.19 8.50
C ARG A 160 -18.80 0.67 7.25
N ALA A 161 -17.73 1.22 6.70
CA ALA A 161 -17.74 2.01 5.48
C ALA A 161 -17.00 1.28 4.36
N VAL A 162 -17.56 1.33 3.16
CA VAL A 162 -16.91 0.85 1.93
C VAL A 162 -17.09 1.87 0.82
N VAL A 163 -16.12 1.96 -0.07
CA VAL A 163 -16.21 2.76 -1.29
C VAL A 163 -16.45 1.84 -2.48
N ASN A 164 -17.45 2.17 -3.29
CA ASN A 164 -17.75 1.44 -4.52
C ASN A 164 -17.49 2.34 -5.74
N CYS A 165 -16.80 1.79 -6.73
CA CYS A 165 -16.48 2.46 -7.98
C CYS A 165 -17.04 1.69 -9.17
N HIS A 166 -18.31 1.96 -9.54
CA HIS A 166 -18.87 1.38 -10.77
C HIS A 166 -18.65 2.34 -11.97
N GLY A 167 -19.08 3.58 -11.86
CA GLY A 167 -19.01 4.56 -12.95
C GLY A 167 -17.59 4.97 -13.33
N GLY A 168 -16.69 5.16 -12.37
CA GLY A 168 -15.30 5.55 -12.61
C GLY A 168 -14.50 4.51 -13.39
N MET A 169 -14.90 3.23 -13.38
CA MET A 169 -14.27 2.17 -14.17
C MET A 169 -14.60 2.26 -15.66
N MET A 170 -15.60 3.03 -16.05
CA MET A 170 -16.06 3.16 -17.44
C MET A 170 -15.29 4.22 -18.24
N SER A 171 -14.35 4.92 -17.63
CA SER A 171 -13.48 5.92 -18.28
C SER A 171 -12.20 5.30 -18.85
N GLY A 172 -11.46 6.05 -19.69
CA GLY A 172 -10.20 5.57 -20.29
C GLY A 172 -9.09 5.24 -19.27
N ASN A 173 -9.14 5.82 -18.05
CA ASN A 173 -8.25 5.51 -16.93
C ASN A 173 -8.92 4.63 -15.85
N GLY A 174 -10.03 3.98 -16.18
CA GLY A 174 -10.90 3.27 -15.25
C GLY A 174 -10.22 2.15 -14.47
N PHE A 175 -9.24 1.46 -15.06
CA PHE A 175 -8.48 0.43 -14.36
C PHE A 175 -7.74 1.00 -13.14
N TYR A 176 -6.99 2.07 -13.33
CA TYR A 176 -6.24 2.69 -12.21
C TYR A 176 -7.16 3.37 -11.19
N ALA A 177 -8.28 3.97 -11.66
CA ALA A 177 -9.28 4.52 -10.77
C ALA A 177 -9.90 3.45 -9.87
N ALA A 178 -10.29 2.30 -10.43
CA ALA A 178 -10.80 1.18 -9.67
C ALA A 178 -9.77 0.65 -8.67
N PHE A 179 -8.51 0.55 -9.07
CA PHE A 179 -7.43 0.08 -8.21
C PHE A 179 -7.21 1.01 -7.01
N ALA A 180 -7.16 2.34 -7.24
CA ALA A 180 -7.05 3.33 -6.17
C ALA A 180 -8.25 3.29 -5.21
N VAL A 181 -9.47 3.11 -5.73
CA VAL A 181 -10.68 2.96 -4.89
C VAL A 181 -10.63 1.68 -4.06
N GLN A 182 -10.13 0.56 -4.61
CA GLN A 182 -10.01 -0.67 -3.84
C GLN A 182 -9.01 -0.56 -2.67
N MET A 183 -7.96 0.25 -2.80
CA MET A 183 -7.03 0.52 -1.70
C MET A 183 -7.69 1.20 -0.50
N LEU A 184 -8.81 1.91 -0.69
CA LEU A 184 -9.57 2.49 0.41
C LEU A 184 -10.36 1.44 1.21
N ASN A 185 -10.58 0.25 0.66
CA ASN A 185 -11.37 -0.82 1.28
C ASN A 185 -10.50 -1.89 1.98
N LEU A 186 -9.20 -1.64 2.12
CA LEU A 186 -8.24 -2.51 2.80
C LEU A 186 -8.20 -2.32 4.32
#